data_e2ae6dba9a97889d5659e311a3c3a7a3
#
_entry.id   e2ae6dba9a97889d5659e311a3c3a7a3
#
_cell.length_a   1.000
_cell.length_b   1.000
_cell.length_c   1.000
_cell.angle_alpha   90.00
_cell.angle_beta   90.00
_cell.angle_gamma   90.00
#
_symmetry.space_group_name_H-M   'P 1'
#
loop_
_entity.id
_entity.type
_entity.pdbx_description
1 polymer ?
#
loop_
_entity_poly.entity_id
_entity_poly.type
_entity_poly.pdbx_seq_one_letter_code
_entity_poly.pdbx_strand_id
1 'polypeptide(L)'
;TVVYPQYLNCLMWHFLTAEHPYKTSFQPVPVFNNNMWDAPAISRIVAMSSTFWQMIQQERPERLATFSSHSVSFRALYEIGYGQTNMVNEDSRIFWNLLVANNGNYTVTPLAYPVSMDANAAPTLLRTIKNIYLQNRRWTYGVENFVYIAYHFIKNKHFPLQQRLRIGFTQAEGYWSLVTNPLMIFLLGW
;
A
#
# COMPACT_ATOMS: atom_id res chain seq x y z
N THR A 1 10.25 10.15 -3.89
CA THR A 1 9.10 10.87 -3.32
C THR A 1 9.51 12.25 -2.90
N VAL A 2 8.70 13.26 -3.22
CA VAL A 2 8.85 14.65 -2.77
C VAL A 2 7.63 15.00 -1.93
N VAL A 3 7.88 15.59 -0.77
CA VAL A 3 6.79 16.03 0.13
C VAL A 3 6.43 17.47 -0.15
N TYR A 4 5.15 17.78 -0.08
CA TYR A 4 4.67 19.16 -0.19
C TYR A 4 4.93 19.98 1.08
N PRO A 5 4.94 21.31 1.01
CA PRO A 5 5.02 22.17 2.17
C PRO A 5 3.97 21.75 3.21
N GLN A 6 4.32 21.81 4.49
CA GLN A 6 3.47 21.43 5.63
C GLN A 6 3.11 19.94 5.75
N TYR A 7 3.64 19.04 4.91
CA TYR A 7 3.41 17.60 5.05
C TYR A 7 3.75 17.09 6.46
N LEU A 8 4.92 17.49 6.98
CA LEU A 8 5.34 17.09 8.33
C LEU A 8 4.42 17.67 9.41
N ASN A 9 3.91 18.88 9.24
CA ASN A 9 2.95 19.47 10.17
C ASN A 9 1.63 18.69 10.17
N CYS A 10 1.14 18.32 9.00
CA CYS A 10 -0.04 17.48 8.85
C CYS A 10 0.16 16.10 9.52
N LEU A 11 1.29 15.46 9.26
CA LEU A 11 1.65 14.18 9.87
C LEU A 11 1.71 14.29 11.40
N MET A 12 2.38 15.31 11.92
CA MET A 12 2.51 15.54 13.37
C MET A 12 1.16 15.85 14.01
N TRP A 13 0.31 16.62 13.34
CA TRP A 13 -1.06 16.84 13.80
C TRP A 13 -1.82 15.53 13.97
N HIS A 14 -1.84 14.69 12.92
CA HIS A 14 -2.48 13.38 12.99
C HIS A 14 -1.89 12.48 14.07
N PHE A 15 -0.57 12.50 14.25
CA PHE A 15 0.09 11.72 15.29
C PHE A 15 -0.32 12.19 16.70
N LEU A 16 -0.35 13.50 16.94
CA LEU A 16 -0.67 14.06 18.26
C LEU A 16 -2.16 13.96 18.60
N THR A 17 -3.04 13.92 17.59
CA THR A 17 -4.49 13.83 17.79
C THR A 17 -5.04 12.40 17.69
N ALA A 18 -4.21 11.43 17.29
CA ALA A 18 -4.61 10.04 17.23
C ALA A 18 -4.88 9.47 18.63
N GLU A 19 -5.95 8.71 18.77
CA GLU A 19 -6.28 8.03 20.05
C GLU A 19 -5.18 7.06 20.49
N HIS A 20 -4.58 6.35 19.49
CA HIS A 20 -3.49 5.40 19.73
C HIS A 20 -2.33 5.63 18.76
N PRO A 21 -1.51 6.67 18.94
CA PRO A 21 -0.48 7.07 17.96
C PRO A 21 0.61 6.03 17.72
N TYR A 22 0.83 5.11 18.65
CA TYR A 22 1.79 4.02 18.52
C TYR A 22 1.19 2.74 17.92
N LYS A 23 -0.12 2.70 17.70
CA LYS A 23 -0.84 1.57 17.10
C LYS A 23 -1.46 1.91 15.75
N THR A 24 -0.92 2.91 15.09
CA THR A 24 -1.33 3.31 13.74
C THR A 24 -0.14 3.71 12.89
N SER A 25 -0.22 3.40 11.60
CA SER A 25 0.61 4.00 10.57
C SER A 25 -0.17 5.10 9.86
N PHE A 26 0.54 6.02 9.22
CA PHE A 26 -0.07 7.12 8.49
C PHE A 26 0.27 7.00 7.01
N GLN A 27 -0.75 6.96 6.16
CA GLN A 27 -0.59 6.76 4.73
C GLN A 27 -1.02 8.00 3.95
N PRO A 28 -0.09 8.70 3.26
CA PRO A 28 -0.42 9.78 2.34
C PRO A 28 -0.92 9.25 1.00
N VAL A 29 -1.44 10.15 0.17
CA VAL A 29 -1.85 9.86 -1.20
C VAL A 29 -0.68 10.07 -2.15
N PRO A 30 -0.14 9.05 -2.82
CA PRO A 30 0.87 9.23 -3.85
C PRO A 30 0.25 9.81 -5.11
N VAL A 31 0.79 10.95 -5.56
CA VAL A 31 0.41 11.61 -6.81
C VAL A 31 1.61 11.63 -7.74
N PHE A 32 1.50 11.01 -8.90
CA PHE A 32 2.60 10.86 -9.85
C PHE A 32 2.67 12.08 -10.80
N ASN A 33 3.09 13.22 -10.28
CA ASN A 33 3.06 14.49 -11.01
C ASN A 33 4.43 15.16 -11.18
N ASN A 34 5.52 14.61 -10.63
CA ASN A 34 6.85 15.22 -10.75
C ASN A 34 7.33 15.33 -12.21
N ASN A 35 7.12 14.28 -12.99
CA ASN A 35 7.55 14.19 -14.39
C ASN A 35 6.40 13.86 -15.35
N MET A 36 5.18 14.21 -14.98
CA MET A 36 3.97 13.80 -15.74
C MET A 36 4.03 14.30 -17.21
N TRP A 37 4.55 15.49 -17.46
CA TRP A 37 4.58 16.07 -18.78
C TRP A 37 5.67 15.45 -19.68
N ASP A 38 6.73 14.91 -19.07
CA ASP A 38 7.83 14.24 -19.79
C ASP A 38 7.58 12.73 -19.96
N ALA A 39 6.63 12.18 -19.21
CA ALA A 39 6.31 10.75 -19.26
C ALA A 39 5.45 10.42 -20.51
N PRO A 40 5.69 9.26 -21.15
CA PRO A 40 4.83 8.75 -22.22
C PRO A 40 3.38 8.58 -21.79
N ALA A 41 2.43 8.69 -22.74
CA ALA A 41 1.00 8.62 -22.46
C ALA A 41 0.59 7.36 -21.68
N ILE A 42 1.15 6.21 -22.00
CA ILE A 42 0.88 4.95 -21.27
C ILE A 42 1.29 5.05 -19.80
N SER A 43 2.42 5.68 -19.50
CA SER A 43 2.88 5.88 -18.11
C SER A 43 1.95 6.81 -17.35
N ARG A 44 1.44 7.85 -18.00
CA ARG A 44 0.47 8.78 -17.41
C ARG A 44 -0.82 8.07 -17.05
N ILE A 45 -1.33 7.21 -17.95
CA ILE A 45 -2.55 6.43 -17.68
C ILE A 45 -2.34 5.51 -16.47
N VAL A 46 -1.25 4.75 -16.43
CA VAL A 46 -0.94 3.84 -15.30
C VAL A 46 -0.76 4.62 -14.00
N ALA A 47 -0.04 5.74 -14.03
CA ALA A 47 0.20 6.60 -12.88
C ALA A 47 -1.09 7.20 -12.33
N MET A 48 -1.95 7.73 -13.19
CA MET A 48 -3.26 8.28 -12.80
C MET A 48 -4.18 7.20 -12.24
N SER A 49 -4.21 6.02 -12.84
CA SER A 49 -4.97 4.88 -12.31
C SER A 49 -4.50 4.48 -10.92
N SER A 50 -3.18 4.46 -10.69
CA SER A 50 -2.60 4.16 -9.39
C SER A 50 -2.97 5.23 -8.34
N THR A 51 -2.86 6.51 -8.67
CA THR A 51 -3.28 7.60 -7.78
C THR A 51 -4.76 7.49 -7.43
N PHE A 52 -5.62 7.28 -8.44
CA PHE A 52 -7.06 7.14 -8.23
C PHE A 52 -7.40 5.96 -7.31
N TRP A 53 -6.76 4.81 -7.55
CA TRP A 53 -6.95 3.64 -6.68
C TRP A 53 -6.52 3.94 -5.24
N GLN A 54 -5.40 4.62 -5.04
CA GLN A 54 -4.92 5.02 -3.72
C GLN A 54 -5.88 5.99 -3.01
N MET A 55 -6.47 6.94 -3.74
CA MET A 55 -7.49 7.85 -3.21
C MET A 55 -8.73 7.08 -2.72
N ILE A 56 -9.21 6.10 -3.50
CA ILE A 56 -10.34 5.25 -3.08
C ILE A 56 -9.99 4.47 -1.80
N GLN A 57 -8.74 3.99 -1.66
CA GLN A 57 -8.32 3.30 -0.44
C GLN A 57 -8.35 4.20 0.80
N GLN A 58 -8.10 5.51 0.66
CA GLN A 58 -8.20 6.46 1.77
C GLN A 58 -9.62 6.57 2.35
N GLU A 59 -10.65 6.33 1.53
CA GLU A 59 -12.06 6.35 1.95
C GLU A 59 -12.47 5.10 2.76
N ARG A 60 -11.58 4.10 2.83
CA ARG A 60 -11.83 2.83 3.53
C ARG A 60 -10.68 2.48 4.48
N PRO A 61 -10.53 3.22 5.58
CA PRO A 61 -9.42 3.02 6.52
C PRO A 61 -9.33 1.58 7.06
N GLU A 62 -10.47 0.91 7.17
CA GLU A 62 -10.54 -0.48 7.65
C GLU A 62 -9.93 -1.52 6.68
N ARG A 63 -9.69 -1.13 5.42
CA ARG A 63 -9.04 -1.95 4.39
C ARG A 63 -7.65 -1.45 4.03
N LEU A 64 -7.28 -0.27 4.51
CA LEU A 64 -6.02 0.37 4.17
C LEU A 64 -4.85 -0.41 4.78
N ALA A 65 -3.87 -0.69 3.94
CA ALA A 65 -2.56 -1.19 4.34
C ALA A 65 -1.49 -0.16 3.97
N THR A 66 -0.32 -0.25 4.56
CA THR A 66 0.79 0.64 4.20
C THR A 66 1.40 0.25 2.85
N PHE A 67 1.83 1.25 2.13
CA PHE A 67 2.64 1.14 0.92
C PHE A 67 3.58 2.35 0.88
N SER A 68 4.30 2.52 -0.20
CA SER A 68 5.31 3.56 -0.36
C SER A 68 4.93 4.90 0.31
N SER A 69 5.91 5.53 0.94
CA SER A 69 5.79 6.85 1.59
C SER A 69 4.94 6.91 2.87
N HIS A 70 4.58 5.76 3.44
CA HIS A 70 3.91 5.74 4.74
C HIS A 70 4.83 6.23 5.87
N SER A 71 4.22 6.63 6.96
CA SER A 71 4.91 6.99 8.20
C SER A 71 4.45 6.08 9.33
N VAL A 72 5.39 5.71 10.19
CA VAL A 72 5.15 4.83 11.33
C VAL A 72 5.97 5.30 12.53
N SER A 73 5.46 5.10 13.73
CA SER A 73 6.19 5.41 14.95
C SER A 73 7.50 4.61 15.02
N PHE A 74 8.61 5.29 15.33
CA PHE A 74 9.91 4.62 15.54
C PHE A 74 9.83 3.55 16.64
N ARG A 75 9.05 3.81 17.69
CA ARG A 75 8.80 2.83 18.76
C ARG A 75 8.14 1.55 18.22
N ALA A 76 7.11 1.71 17.38
CA ALA A 76 6.43 0.56 16.77
C ALA A 76 7.37 -0.25 15.86
N LEU A 77 8.22 0.43 15.09
CA LEU A 77 9.25 -0.22 14.27
C LEU A 77 10.27 -0.99 15.13
N TYR A 78 10.71 -0.38 16.22
CA TYR A 78 11.66 -1.03 17.14
C TYR A 78 11.06 -2.30 17.75
N GLU A 79 9.79 -2.27 18.16
CA GLU A 79 9.08 -3.41 18.76
C GLU A 79 8.97 -4.63 17.82
N ILE A 80 8.93 -4.42 16.50
CA ILE A 80 8.89 -5.51 15.50
C ILE A 80 10.26 -5.88 14.92
N GLY A 81 11.34 -5.26 15.40
CA GLY A 81 12.70 -5.51 14.88
C GLY A 81 12.98 -4.86 13.53
N TYR A 82 12.32 -3.73 13.23
CA TYR A 82 12.42 -2.94 12.00
C TYR A 82 11.83 -3.63 10.75
N GLY A 83 12.12 -3.05 9.57
CA GLY A 83 11.68 -3.58 8.29
C GLY A 83 12.47 -4.83 7.87
N GLN A 84 11.80 -5.78 7.26
CA GLN A 84 12.45 -6.97 6.69
C GLN A 84 13.22 -6.61 5.43
N THR A 85 14.48 -7.04 5.33
CA THR A 85 15.36 -6.76 4.19
C THR A 85 15.37 -7.85 3.14
N ASN A 86 14.75 -8.99 3.40
CA ASN A 86 14.74 -10.18 2.56
C ASN A 86 13.50 -10.32 1.69
N MET A 87 12.74 -9.24 1.52
CA MET A 87 11.52 -9.26 0.72
C MET A 87 11.36 -8.00 -0.14
N VAL A 88 10.53 -8.12 -1.17
CA VAL A 88 10.37 -7.07 -2.19
C VAL A 88 9.40 -5.96 -1.74
N ASN A 89 8.35 -6.33 -1.00
CA ASN A 89 7.29 -5.42 -0.57
C ASN A 89 7.37 -5.19 0.95
N GLU A 90 8.52 -4.69 1.41
CA GLU A 90 8.81 -4.41 2.81
C GLU A 90 7.88 -3.36 3.40
N ASP A 91 7.46 -2.40 2.59
CA ASP A 91 6.56 -1.30 2.97
C ASP A 91 5.18 -1.80 3.43
N SER A 92 4.58 -2.71 2.68
CA SER A 92 3.32 -3.34 3.09
C SER A 92 3.53 -4.38 4.20
N ARG A 93 4.67 -5.06 4.23
CA ARG A 93 5.00 -6.04 5.27
C ARG A 93 5.08 -5.42 6.66
N ILE A 94 5.56 -4.20 6.78
CA ILE A 94 5.61 -3.47 8.05
C ILE A 94 4.23 -3.43 8.71
N PHE A 95 3.19 -3.09 7.95
CA PHE A 95 1.80 -3.10 8.45
C PHE A 95 1.38 -4.47 8.97
N TRP A 96 1.64 -5.53 8.21
CA TRP A 96 1.25 -6.89 8.61
C TRP A 96 2.01 -7.38 9.85
N ASN A 97 3.28 -7.04 9.96
CA ASN A 97 4.08 -7.34 11.16
C ASN A 97 3.51 -6.63 12.39
N LEU A 98 3.18 -5.35 12.27
CA LEU A 98 2.60 -4.55 13.35
C LEU A 98 1.20 -5.04 13.73
N LEU A 99 0.39 -5.42 12.75
CA LEU A 99 -0.93 -6.00 12.99
C LEU A 99 -0.83 -7.31 13.76
N VAL A 100 0.11 -8.17 13.40
CA VAL A 100 0.36 -9.45 14.09
C VAL A 100 0.90 -9.21 15.51
N ALA A 101 1.88 -8.34 15.67
CA ALA A 101 2.48 -8.01 16.97
C ALA A 101 1.46 -7.43 17.95
N ASN A 102 0.47 -6.69 17.45
CA ASN A 102 -0.60 -6.10 18.25
C ASN A 102 -1.90 -6.96 18.30
N ASN A 103 -1.84 -8.24 17.92
CA ASN A 103 -2.99 -9.15 17.91
C ASN A 103 -4.23 -8.61 17.18
N GLY A 104 -4.01 -7.90 16.08
CA GLY A 104 -5.06 -7.27 15.29
C GLY A 104 -5.44 -5.84 15.69
N ASN A 105 -4.91 -5.33 16.78
CA ASN A 105 -5.17 -3.96 17.23
C ASN A 105 -4.14 -2.98 16.65
N TYR A 106 -4.07 -2.91 15.33
CA TYR A 106 -3.24 -1.97 14.59
C TYR A 106 -3.99 -1.48 13.34
N THR A 107 -3.88 -0.20 13.03
CA THR A 107 -4.64 0.44 11.96
C THR A 107 -3.73 1.23 11.03
N VAL A 108 -4.29 1.70 9.91
CA VAL A 108 -3.66 2.72 9.07
C VAL A 108 -4.60 3.92 9.00
N THR A 109 -4.07 5.06 9.40
CA THR A 109 -4.81 6.33 9.32
C THR A 109 -4.54 6.99 7.97
N PRO A 110 -5.56 7.28 7.17
CA PRO A 110 -5.40 8.05 5.95
C PRO A 110 -5.05 9.50 6.30
N LEU A 111 -4.00 10.05 5.65
CA LEU A 111 -3.65 11.45 5.85
C LEU A 111 -4.50 12.39 4.99
N ALA A 112 -5.07 11.88 3.88
CA ALA A 112 -5.72 12.69 2.84
C ALA A 112 -4.82 13.85 2.34
N TYR A 113 -3.50 13.68 2.45
CA TYR A 113 -2.49 14.64 2.06
C TYR A 113 -1.60 14.06 0.96
N PRO A 114 -1.30 14.78 -0.12
CA PRO A 114 -0.54 14.26 -1.23
C PRO A 114 0.97 14.21 -0.95
N VAL A 115 1.63 13.24 -1.59
CA VAL A 115 3.09 13.22 -1.79
C VAL A 115 3.36 13.06 -3.28
N SER A 116 4.36 13.75 -3.79
CA SER A 116 4.68 13.76 -5.21
C SER A 116 5.65 12.64 -5.56
N MET A 117 5.36 11.92 -6.63
CA MET A 117 6.16 10.79 -7.13
C MET A 117 6.38 10.91 -8.64
N ASP A 118 7.35 10.16 -9.16
CA ASP A 118 7.62 10.07 -10.60
C ASP A 118 6.78 8.98 -11.25
N ALA A 119 6.18 9.29 -12.39
CA ALA A 119 5.68 8.29 -13.31
C ALA A 119 6.85 7.56 -13.96
N ASN A 120 6.69 6.27 -14.26
CA ASN A 120 7.73 5.46 -14.87
C ASN A 120 8.01 5.96 -16.29
N ALA A 121 9.21 6.48 -16.52
CA ALA A 121 9.65 6.96 -17.83
C ALA A 121 11.07 6.43 -18.14
N ALA A 122 11.31 6.08 -19.38
CA ALA A 122 12.60 5.64 -19.89
C ALA A 122 12.86 6.32 -21.25
N PRO A 123 14.12 6.34 -21.75
CA PRO A 123 14.45 7.02 -22.98
C PRO A 123 13.68 6.54 -24.23
N THR A 124 13.13 5.32 -24.20
CA THR A 124 12.31 4.80 -25.31
C THR A 124 10.97 4.23 -24.78
N LEU A 125 9.94 4.31 -25.61
CA LEU A 125 8.61 3.79 -25.28
C LEU A 125 8.63 2.31 -24.92
N LEU A 126 9.32 1.48 -25.70
CA LEU A 126 9.41 0.03 -25.44
C LEU A 126 10.09 -0.26 -24.09
N ARG A 127 11.13 0.50 -23.74
CA ARG A 127 11.79 0.37 -22.45
C ARG A 127 10.88 0.82 -21.30
N THR A 128 10.09 1.87 -21.51
CA THR A 128 9.08 2.32 -20.54
C THR A 128 8.04 1.23 -20.30
N ILE A 129 7.47 0.62 -21.36
CA ILE A 129 6.50 -0.47 -21.24
C ILE A 129 7.10 -1.66 -20.48
N LYS A 130 8.33 -2.05 -20.82
CA LYS A 130 9.04 -3.10 -20.11
C LYS A 130 9.22 -2.79 -18.62
N ASN A 131 9.58 -1.56 -18.29
CA ASN A 131 9.76 -1.13 -16.91
C ASN A 131 8.43 -1.13 -16.12
N ILE A 132 7.33 -0.69 -16.73
CA ILE A 132 5.98 -0.77 -16.14
C ILE A 132 5.61 -2.22 -15.87
N TYR A 133 5.82 -3.12 -16.83
CA TYR A 133 5.58 -4.55 -16.65
C TYR A 133 6.40 -5.13 -15.48
N LEU A 134 7.70 -4.85 -15.42
CA LEU A 134 8.59 -5.33 -14.36
C LEU A 134 8.18 -4.76 -12.99
N GLN A 135 7.74 -3.51 -12.92
CA GLN A 135 7.24 -2.88 -11.71
C GLN A 135 5.95 -3.57 -11.22
N ASN A 136 4.97 -3.76 -12.11
CA ASN A 136 3.73 -4.44 -11.76
C ASN A 136 3.98 -5.89 -11.34
N ARG A 137 4.85 -6.60 -12.06
CA ARG A 137 5.27 -7.95 -11.69
C ARG A 137 5.87 -7.98 -10.27
N ARG A 138 6.73 -7.01 -9.94
CA ARG A 138 7.30 -6.89 -8.59
C ARG A 138 6.21 -6.65 -7.53
N TRP A 139 5.24 -5.80 -7.80
CA TRP A 139 4.14 -5.54 -6.88
C TRP A 139 3.26 -6.76 -6.63
N THR A 140 3.10 -7.61 -7.65
CA THR A 140 2.34 -8.87 -7.52
C THR A 140 2.94 -9.82 -6.48
N TYR A 141 4.25 -9.73 -6.19
CA TYR A 141 4.86 -10.48 -5.07
C TYR A 141 4.27 -10.12 -3.70
N GLY A 142 3.51 -9.04 -3.59
CA GLY A 142 2.74 -8.70 -2.39
C GLY A 142 1.78 -9.81 -1.93
N VAL A 143 1.45 -10.79 -2.80
CA VAL A 143 0.69 -11.99 -2.44
C VAL A 143 1.34 -12.80 -1.30
N GLU A 144 2.64 -12.70 -1.09
CA GLU A 144 3.34 -13.29 0.05
C GLU A 144 2.77 -12.80 1.40
N ASN A 145 2.24 -11.58 1.45
CA ASN A 145 1.61 -11.06 2.65
C ASN A 145 0.32 -11.80 2.99
N PHE A 146 -0.42 -12.30 2.00
CA PHE A 146 -1.59 -13.13 2.23
C PHE A 146 -1.23 -14.45 2.92
N VAL A 147 -0.19 -15.12 2.43
CA VAL A 147 0.30 -16.37 3.03
C VAL A 147 0.82 -16.13 4.45
N TYR A 148 1.57 -15.05 4.63
CA TYR A 148 2.10 -14.65 5.94
C TYR A 148 0.98 -14.43 6.96
N ILE A 149 -0.03 -13.63 6.62
CA ILE A 149 -1.11 -13.34 7.57
C ILE A 149 -2.00 -14.56 7.82
N ALA A 150 -2.25 -15.39 6.81
CA ALA A 150 -2.98 -16.65 6.96
C ALA A 150 -2.29 -17.60 7.96
N TYR A 151 -0.97 -17.74 7.85
CA TYR A 151 -0.18 -18.51 8.79
C TYR A 151 -0.32 -18.01 10.23
N HIS A 152 -0.23 -16.69 10.43
CA HIS A 152 -0.40 -16.09 11.76
C HIS A 152 -1.83 -16.20 12.28
N PHE A 153 -2.85 -16.15 11.42
CA PHE A 153 -4.24 -16.36 11.82
C PHE A 153 -4.50 -17.79 12.32
N ILE A 154 -3.81 -18.78 11.76
CA ILE A 154 -3.91 -20.16 12.22
C ILE A 154 -3.22 -20.33 13.58
N LYS A 155 -2.04 -19.76 13.74
CA LYS A 155 -1.22 -19.92 14.97
C LYS A 155 -1.69 -19.04 16.12
N ASN A 156 -2.08 -17.80 15.86
CA ASN A 156 -2.39 -16.84 16.92
C ASN A 156 -3.89 -16.80 17.21
N LYS A 157 -4.31 -17.49 18.26
CA LYS A 157 -5.72 -17.54 18.68
C LYS A 157 -6.27 -16.23 19.28
N HIS A 158 -5.40 -15.28 19.61
CA HIS A 158 -5.82 -13.96 20.16
C HIS A 158 -6.42 -13.02 19.10
N PHE A 159 -6.22 -13.31 17.82
CA PHE A 159 -6.90 -12.56 16.76
C PHE A 159 -8.41 -12.83 16.76
N PRO A 160 -9.27 -11.79 16.80
CA PRO A 160 -10.72 -11.97 16.71
C PRO A 160 -11.13 -12.67 15.39
N LEU A 161 -12.01 -13.66 15.47
CA LEU A 161 -12.44 -14.43 14.30
C LEU A 161 -13.04 -13.55 13.20
N GLN A 162 -13.87 -12.58 13.57
CA GLN A 162 -14.46 -11.63 12.62
C GLN A 162 -13.39 -10.86 11.82
N GLN A 163 -12.32 -10.45 12.48
CA GLN A 163 -11.22 -9.73 11.83
C GLN A 163 -10.43 -10.66 10.90
N ARG A 164 -10.18 -11.93 11.29
CA ARG A 164 -9.53 -12.91 10.42
C ARG A 164 -10.32 -13.12 9.14
N LEU A 165 -11.64 -13.32 9.27
CA LEU A 165 -12.53 -13.53 8.12
C LEU A 165 -12.56 -12.29 7.22
N ARG A 166 -12.70 -11.08 7.82
CA ARG A 166 -12.72 -9.83 7.06
C ARG A 166 -11.42 -9.61 6.29
N ILE A 167 -10.28 -9.70 6.96
CA ILE A 167 -8.97 -9.50 6.32
C ILE A 167 -8.71 -10.59 5.29
N GLY A 168 -8.94 -11.84 5.65
CA GLY A 168 -8.74 -12.98 4.75
C GLY A 168 -9.58 -12.84 3.48
N PHE A 169 -10.87 -12.50 3.61
CA PHE A 169 -11.75 -12.28 2.47
C PHE A 169 -11.29 -11.08 1.62
N THR A 170 -10.96 -9.93 2.24
CA THR A 170 -10.52 -8.73 1.51
C THR A 170 -9.24 -9.00 0.72
N GLN A 171 -8.27 -9.73 1.30
CA GLN A 171 -7.03 -10.06 0.62
C GLN A 171 -7.28 -11.07 -0.52
N ALA A 172 -8.06 -12.11 -0.28
CA ALA A 172 -8.42 -13.10 -1.29
C ALA A 172 -9.18 -12.46 -2.46
N GLU A 173 -10.17 -11.61 -2.18
CA GLU A 173 -10.95 -10.86 -3.18
C GLU A 173 -10.04 -9.95 -4.00
N GLY A 174 -9.12 -9.21 -3.36
CA GLY A 174 -8.19 -8.33 -4.04
C GLY A 174 -7.28 -9.07 -5.04
N TYR A 175 -6.70 -10.19 -4.64
CA TYR A 175 -5.87 -11.00 -5.56
C TYR A 175 -6.69 -11.72 -6.62
N TRP A 176 -7.88 -12.19 -6.29
CA TRP A 176 -8.81 -12.76 -7.26
C TRP A 176 -9.14 -11.72 -8.35
N SER A 177 -9.53 -10.51 -7.94
CA SER A 177 -9.82 -9.40 -8.86
C SER A 177 -8.62 -9.02 -9.72
N LEU A 178 -7.42 -9.00 -9.16
CA LEU A 178 -6.18 -8.71 -9.90
C LEU A 178 -5.95 -9.71 -11.05
N VAL A 179 -6.27 -10.98 -10.84
CA VAL A 179 -6.10 -12.03 -11.84
C VAL A 179 -7.26 -12.06 -12.85
N THR A 180 -8.49 -11.88 -12.38
CA THR A 180 -9.69 -12.07 -13.22
C THR A 180 -10.07 -10.84 -14.01
N ASN A 181 -9.87 -9.61 -13.50
CA ASN A 181 -10.25 -8.39 -14.19
C ASN A 181 -9.62 -8.24 -15.60
N PRO A 182 -8.32 -8.48 -15.80
CA PRO A 182 -7.75 -8.42 -17.15
C PRO A 182 -8.38 -9.43 -18.11
N LEU A 183 -8.72 -10.63 -17.63
CA LEU A 183 -9.39 -11.65 -18.44
C LEU A 183 -10.83 -11.24 -18.77
N MET A 184 -11.56 -10.69 -17.80
CA MET A 184 -12.91 -10.22 -18.02
C MET A 184 -12.95 -9.03 -18.99
N ILE A 185 -12.02 -8.08 -18.89
CA ILE A 185 -11.90 -6.98 -19.84
C ILE A 185 -11.57 -7.52 -21.24
N PHE A 186 -10.65 -8.48 -21.35
CA PHE A 186 -10.29 -9.08 -22.62
C PHE A 186 -11.46 -9.84 -23.28
N LEU A 187 -12.27 -10.55 -22.51
CA LEU A 187 -13.36 -11.40 -23.02
C LEU A 187 -14.66 -10.63 -23.24
N LEU A 188 -14.96 -9.62 -22.42
CA LEU A 188 -16.26 -8.95 -22.38
C LEU A 188 -16.18 -7.44 -22.69
N GLY A 189 -14.99 -6.89 -22.85
CA GLY A 189 -14.76 -5.46 -23.07
C GLY A 189 -14.88 -4.98 -24.54
N TRP A 190 -15.47 -5.80 -25.42
CA TRP A 190 -15.66 -5.49 -26.85
C TRP A 190 -17.07 -5.01 -27.13
#